data_691f8ad71eb46d5cee0d3d4a2ff0d06c
#
_entry.id   691f8ad71eb46d5cee0d3d4a2ff0d06c
#
_cell.length_a   1.000
_cell.length_b   1.000
_cell.length_c   1.000
_cell.angle_alpha   90.00
_cell.angle_beta   90.00
_cell.angle_gamma   90.00
#
_symmetry.space_group_name_H-M   'P 1'
#
loop_
_entity.id
_entity.type
_entity.pdbx_description
1 polymer ?
#
loop_
_entity_poly.entity_id
_entity_poly.type
_entity_poly.pdbx_seq_one_letter_code
_entity_poly.pdbx_strand_id
1 'polypeptide(L)'
;MKTPSRRNFLKTAAIGSAAAVAAPWIGNVQAQEGIRIRMQSSWQPGTTGYRIFEKWAAGVAEATGGEVRIEPFPAGAVAGAFEVADAVRNGVLDGQNWFTVYWPGKMPAGVFLTAYPMGLSVPHQWDIMFGAYGGFGIAKDLYRKQGQELLGYVHHDLNLIHSKVPLRSFDDFKGIKIRMPGGIVAETFAAIGARTTLLPGSEVYPALEKGTIDAADYTGAAVNYELGFWQVADYIIMGPPSTPCLHQAVDLMDISVNRRIFERMSPQTQDLMHDLVAAYSREHYAAIQKANAEAWPKYREKGVEIIHLSEEDATRFREAAIPLWFKWANKDPDAARLFKAHLDTMMDPAVGLITEEDIQGYQLNA
;
A
#
# COMPACT_ATOMS: atom_id res chain seq x y z
N MET A 1 27.62 81.78 23.82
CA MET A 1 26.63 81.03 23.00
C MET A 1 26.12 79.87 23.79
N LYS A 2 24.84 79.94 24.24
CA LYS A 2 24.21 78.92 25.12
C LYS A 2 23.40 78.04 24.25
N THR A 3 23.69 76.73 24.30
CA THR A 3 22.94 75.63 23.66
C THR A 3 21.52 75.53 24.23
N PRO A 4 20.47 75.41 23.40
CA PRO A 4 19.10 75.24 23.93
C PRO A 4 18.87 73.78 24.40
N SER A 5 18.23 73.76 25.60
CA SER A 5 17.86 72.54 26.34
C SER A 5 16.73 71.78 25.61
N ARG A 6 16.86 70.46 25.65
CA ARG A 6 15.89 69.44 25.11
C ARG A 6 14.47 69.53 25.67
N ARG A 7 14.20 70.49 26.57
CA ARG A 7 12.92 70.55 27.32
C ARG A 7 11.88 71.47 26.61
N ASN A 8 12.27 72.25 25.52
CA ASN A 8 11.37 73.17 24.82
C ASN A 8 10.82 72.60 23.51
N PHE A 9 11.13 71.35 23.13
CA PHE A 9 10.60 70.73 21.89
C PHE A 9 9.26 70.00 22.06
N LEU A 10 8.75 69.87 23.31
CA LEU A 10 7.54 69.10 23.63
C LEU A 10 6.29 69.97 23.92
N LYS A 11 6.31 71.32 23.61
CA LYS A 11 5.16 72.21 23.88
C LYS A 11 4.45 72.85 22.67
N THR A 12 4.81 72.41 21.43
CA THR A 12 4.17 73.00 20.27
C THR A 12 3.69 71.98 19.24
N ALA A 13 3.06 70.89 19.67
CA ALA A 13 2.40 69.93 18.79
C ALA A 13 1.10 69.41 19.42
N ALA A 14 0.21 70.37 19.72
CA ALA A 14 -1.15 70.06 20.11
C ALA A 14 -2.08 71.02 19.37
N ILE A 15 -2.43 70.68 18.13
CA ILE A 15 -3.69 71.07 17.45
C ILE A 15 -3.71 70.33 16.09
N GLY A 16 -4.65 69.43 15.93
CA GLY A 16 -5.32 69.13 14.66
C GLY A 16 -4.69 68.06 13.78
N SER A 17 -5.09 66.80 13.98
CA SER A 17 -5.77 66.02 12.96
C SER A 17 -6.06 64.62 13.54
N ALA A 18 -7.31 64.34 13.77
CA ALA A 18 -7.80 62.99 14.02
C ALA A 18 -7.66 62.18 12.73
N ALA A 19 -6.47 61.63 12.48
CA ALA A 19 -6.28 60.55 11.54
C ALA A 19 -6.75 59.29 12.27
N ALA A 20 -7.92 58.79 11.91
CA ALA A 20 -8.38 57.47 12.28
C ALA A 20 -7.33 56.48 11.75
N VAL A 21 -6.46 56.00 12.66
CA VAL A 21 -5.65 54.80 12.43
C VAL A 21 -6.65 53.68 12.33
N ALA A 22 -6.99 53.28 11.10
CA ALA A 22 -7.65 52.02 10.85
C ALA A 22 -6.71 50.93 11.41
N ALA A 23 -7.00 50.49 12.62
CA ALA A 23 -6.41 49.23 13.13
C ALA A 23 -6.66 48.18 12.04
N PRO A 24 -5.64 47.40 11.65
CA PRO A 24 -5.91 46.29 10.78
C PRO A 24 -6.97 45.45 11.50
N TRP A 25 -8.08 45.24 10.83
CA TRP A 25 -9.11 44.32 11.27
C TRP A 25 -8.44 42.93 11.32
N ILE A 26 -7.93 42.58 12.47
CA ILE A 26 -7.58 41.18 12.78
C ILE A 26 -8.96 40.53 12.85
N GLY A 27 -9.48 40.17 11.67
CA GLY A 27 -10.60 39.26 11.62
C GLY A 27 -10.17 38.07 12.51
N ASN A 28 -10.97 37.75 13.48
CA ASN A 28 -10.85 36.47 14.18
C ASN A 28 -10.78 35.41 13.09
N VAL A 29 -9.59 34.96 12.73
CA VAL A 29 -9.37 33.68 12.10
C VAL A 29 -9.82 32.71 13.21
N GLN A 30 -11.12 32.43 13.25
CA GLN A 30 -11.54 31.21 13.94
C GLN A 30 -10.65 30.13 13.34
N ALA A 31 -9.76 29.60 14.15
CA ALA A 31 -8.98 28.43 13.76
C ALA A 31 -10.02 27.40 13.36
N GLN A 32 -10.20 27.23 12.06
CA GLN A 32 -11.10 26.22 11.53
C GLN A 32 -10.58 24.92 12.10
N GLU A 33 -11.38 24.27 12.96
CA GLU A 33 -10.96 22.98 13.52
C GLU A 33 -10.52 22.09 12.35
N GLY A 34 -9.24 21.74 12.34
CA GLY A 34 -8.66 20.98 11.24
C GLY A 34 -9.42 19.67 11.03
N ILE A 35 -9.45 19.21 9.80
CA ILE A 35 -10.10 17.96 9.42
C ILE A 35 -9.29 16.82 10.08
N ARG A 36 -9.91 16.13 11.04
CA ARG A 36 -9.33 14.93 11.66
C ARG A 36 -9.72 13.71 10.83
N ILE A 37 -8.73 12.88 10.49
CA ILE A 37 -8.88 11.63 9.73
C ILE A 37 -8.44 10.47 10.61
N ARG A 38 -9.38 9.67 11.08
CA ARG A 38 -9.12 8.40 11.75
C ARG A 38 -8.75 7.38 10.68
N MET A 39 -7.46 7.05 10.56
CA MET A 39 -6.94 6.20 9.48
C MET A 39 -6.34 4.91 10.04
N GLN A 40 -6.90 3.77 9.66
CA GLN A 40 -6.35 2.47 10.06
C GLN A 40 -5.44 1.90 8.99
N SER A 41 -4.27 1.45 9.42
CA SER A 41 -3.31 0.71 8.58
C SER A 41 -3.48 -0.80 8.73
N SER A 42 -3.05 -1.55 7.73
CA SER A 42 -2.90 -3.01 7.82
C SER A 42 -1.59 -3.44 8.49
N TRP A 43 -0.68 -2.50 8.80
CA TRP A 43 0.53 -2.79 9.53
C TRP A 43 0.25 -3.06 11.01
N GLN A 44 0.83 -4.14 11.56
CA GLN A 44 0.75 -4.46 12.97
C GLN A 44 1.55 -3.45 13.81
N PRO A 45 1.12 -3.18 15.06
CA PRO A 45 1.83 -2.27 15.94
C PRO A 45 3.26 -2.76 16.21
N GLY A 46 4.20 -1.82 16.30
CA GLY A 46 5.61 -2.13 16.56
C GLY A 46 6.43 -2.60 15.36
N THR A 47 5.81 -2.80 14.18
CA THR A 47 6.53 -3.13 12.95
C THR A 47 7.14 -1.90 12.28
N THR A 48 8.18 -2.12 11.49
CA THR A 48 8.81 -1.06 10.69
C THR A 48 7.80 -0.39 9.77
N GLY A 49 6.92 -1.16 9.12
CA GLY A 49 5.86 -0.60 8.26
C GLY A 49 4.93 0.36 9.01
N TYR A 50 4.52 -0.01 10.23
CA TYR A 50 3.66 0.85 11.04
C TYR A 50 4.37 2.13 11.51
N ARG A 51 5.62 2.03 11.97
CA ARG A 51 6.42 3.21 12.38
C ARG A 51 6.59 4.23 11.25
N ILE A 52 6.80 3.77 10.01
CA ILE A 52 6.92 4.66 8.84
C ILE A 52 5.57 5.33 8.53
N PHE A 53 4.46 4.58 8.65
CA PHE A 53 3.12 5.12 8.50
C PHE A 53 2.80 6.19 9.56
N GLU A 54 3.11 5.94 10.84
CA GLU A 54 2.94 6.93 11.92
C GLU A 54 3.73 8.21 11.66
N LYS A 55 4.98 8.08 11.19
CA LYS A 55 5.83 9.22 10.85
C LYS A 55 5.20 10.07 9.73
N TRP A 56 4.72 9.42 8.67
CA TRP A 56 4.01 10.12 7.61
C TRP A 56 2.75 10.81 8.11
N ALA A 57 1.91 10.11 8.86
CA ALA A 57 0.68 10.64 9.42
C ALA A 57 0.93 11.89 10.28
N ALA A 58 1.98 11.90 11.08
CA ALA A 58 2.38 13.05 11.88
C ALA A 58 2.82 14.24 11.01
N GLY A 59 3.52 13.99 9.89
CA GLY A 59 3.99 15.04 8.97
C GLY A 59 2.88 15.74 8.18
N VAL A 60 1.74 15.07 7.96
CA VAL A 60 0.62 15.64 7.19
C VAL A 60 0.08 16.94 7.82
N ALA A 61 -0.01 17.00 9.15
CA ALA A 61 -0.51 18.19 9.83
C ALA A 61 0.41 19.41 9.61
N GLU A 62 1.71 19.22 9.63
CA GLU A 62 2.68 20.29 9.35
C GLU A 62 2.60 20.72 7.88
N ALA A 63 2.61 19.76 6.96
CA ALA A 63 2.59 20.02 5.52
C ALA A 63 1.32 20.76 5.06
N THR A 64 0.17 20.48 5.70
CA THR A 64 -1.12 21.12 5.37
C THR A 64 -1.42 22.37 6.20
N GLY A 65 -0.44 22.88 6.96
CA GLY A 65 -0.65 24.04 7.85
C GLY A 65 -1.73 23.80 8.92
N GLY A 66 -1.97 22.53 9.28
CA GLY A 66 -2.94 22.11 10.29
C GLY A 66 -4.36 21.88 9.75
N GLU A 67 -4.61 22.07 8.45
CA GLU A 67 -5.93 21.81 7.85
C GLU A 67 -6.32 20.32 7.97
N VAL A 68 -5.35 19.41 7.81
CA VAL A 68 -5.57 17.96 7.95
C VAL A 68 -4.70 17.37 9.04
N ARG A 69 -5.30 16.55 9.88
CA ARG A 69 -4.60 15.76 10.91
C ARG A 69 -5.01 14.29 10.79
N ILE A 70 -4.03 13.42 10.57
CA ILE A 70 -4.26 11.97 10.56
C ILE A 70 -4.04 11.44 11.97
N GLU A 71 -5.02 10.69 12.47
CA GLU A 71 -4.91 9.87 13.67
C GLU A 71 -4.67 8.42 13.22
N PRO A 72 -3.44 7.89 13.35
CA PRO A 72 -3.08 6.57 12.87
C PRO A 72 -3.56 5.48 13.84
N PHE A 73 -4.13 4.43 13.29
CA PHE A 73 -4.49 3.22 14.02
C PHE A 73 -3.77 2.01 13.41
N PRO A 74 -3.22 1.10 14.21
CA PRO A 74 -2.64 -0.14 13.70
C PRO A 74 -3.72 -1.15 13.27
N ALA A 75 -3.29 -2.21 12.62
CA ALA A 75 -4.16 -3.31 12.19
C ALA A 75 -5.04 -3.83 13.32
N GLY A 76 -6.34 -3.93 13.06
CA GLY A 76 -7.32 -4.48 13.99
C GLY A 76 -7.76 -3.58 15.14
N ALA A 77 -7.26 -2.33 15.21
CA ALA A 77 -7.58 -1.44 16.34
C ALA A 77 -9.02 -0.91 16.31
N VAL A 78 -9.60 -0.69 15.13
CA VAL A 78 -10.97 -0.16 14.97
C VAL A 78 -11.85 -1.13 14.19
N ALA A 79 -11.34 -1.68 13.09
CA ALA A 79 -12.04 -2.64 12.25
C ALA A 79 -11.17 -3.87 11.99
N GLY A 80 -11.79 -5.03 11.79
CA GLY A 80 -11.08 -6.24 11.36
C GLY A 80 -10.39 -6.05 10.03
N ALA A 81 -9.38 -6.88 9.75
CA ALA A 81 -8.49 -6.71 8.59
C ALA A 81 -9.24 -6.63 7.24
N PHE A 82 -10.35 -7.34 7.11
CA PHE A 82 -11.15 -7.42 5.86
C PHE A 82 -12.34 -6.46 5.82
N GLU A 83 -12.63 -5.76 6.93
CA GLU A 83 -13.74 -4.83 7.11
C GLU A 83 -13.33 -3.35 7.02
N VAL A 84 -12.04 -3.04 6.90
CA VAL A 84 -11.51 -1.67 6.95
C VAL A 84 -12.13 -0.79 5.86
N ALA A 85 -12.19 -1.26 4.61
CA ALA A 85 -12.77 -0.48 3.52
C ALA A 85 -14.27 -0.22 3.69
N ASP A 86 -15.01 -1.18 4.27
CA ASP A 86 -16.41 -0.96 4.65
C ASP A 86 -16.54 0.03 5.81
N ALA A 87 -15.64 -0.02 6.78
CA ALA A 87 -15.61 0.93 7.88
C ALA A 87 -15.37 2.37 7.37
N VAL A 88 -14.48 2.55 6.40
CA VAL A 88 -14.26 3.86 5.75
C VAL A 88 -15.49 4.31 4.97
N ARG A 89 -16.08 3.43 4.16
CA ARG A 89 -17.29 3.74 3.40
C ARG A 89 -18.45 4.18 4.30
N ASN A 90 -18.60 3.52 5.43
CA ASN A 90 -19.69 3.77 6.38
C ASN A 90 -19.38 4.88 7.40
N GLY A 91 -18.18 5.49 7.40
CA GLY A 91 -17.78 6.58 8.29
C GLY A 91 -17.42 6.15 9.71
N VAL A 92 -17.19 4.86 9.95
CA VAL A 92 -16.60 4.35 11.20
C VAL A 92 -15.11 4.70 11.27
N LEU A 93 -14.42 4.63 10.14
CA LEU A 93 -13.11 5.20 9.87
C LEU A 93 -13.27 6.32 8.84
N ASP A 94 -12.29 7.22 8.78
CA ASP A 94 -12.25 8.31 7.81
C ASP A 94 -11.27 8.04 6.67
N GLY A 95 -10.34 7.12 6.87
CA GLY A 95 -9.36 6.70 5.87
C GLY A 95 -8.71 5.36 6.20
N GLN A 96 -7.95 4.87 5.23
CA GLN A 96 -7.24 3.59 5.31
C GLN A 96 -5.86 3.65 4.66
N ASN A 97 -4.95 2.79 5.16
CA ASN A 97 -3.75 2.34 4.50
C ASN A 97 -3.85 0.79 4.42
N TRP A 98 -4.30 0.27 3.28
CA TRP A 98 -4.88 -1.05 3.23
C TRP A 98 -4.56 -1.78 1.92
N PHE A 99 -4.83 -3.11 1.87
CA PHE A 99 -4.62 -3.95 0.69
C PHE A 99 -5.94 -4.18 -0.05
N THR A 100 -6.03 -3.70 -1.28
CA THR A 100 -7.24 -3.80 -2.11
C THR A 100 -7.62 -5.24 -2.42
N VAL A 101 -6.64 -6.18 -2.40
CA VAL A 101 -6.87 -7.62 -2.59
C VAL A 101 -7.82 -8.24 -1.57
N TYR A 102 -8.06 -7.58 -0.44
CA TYR A 102 -9.01 -8.06 0.57
C TYR A 102 -10.49 -7.80 0.22
N TRP A 103 -10.76 -7.15 -0.91
CA TRP A 103 -12.13 -6.78 -1.32
C TRP A 103 -12.62 -7.40 -2.64
N PRO A 104 -12.18 -8.59 -3.06
CA PRO A 104 -12.43 -9.12 -4.39
C PRO A 104 -13.92 -9.42 -4.65
N GLY A 105 -14.72 -9.63 -3.61
CA GLY A 105 -16.15 -9.84 -3.71
C GLY A 105 -16.96 -8.58 -4.02
N LYS A 106 -16.43 -7.38 -3.71
CA LYS A 106 -17.09 -6.08 -3.94
C LYS A 106 -16.44 -5.27 -5.05
N MET A 107 -15.16 -5.51 -5.29
CA MET A 107 -14.37 -4.85 -6.33
C MET A 107 -13.45 -5.90 -6.98
N PRO A 108 -13.95 -6.72 -7.93
CA PRO A 108 -13.14 -7.74 -8.59
C PRO A 108 -11.87 -7.19 -9.22
N ALA A 109 -11.92 -5.98 -9.80
CA ALA A 109 -10.76 -5.26 -10.32
C ALA A 109 -9.67 -5.01 -9.28
N GLY A 110 -10.00 -5.03 -7.98
CA GLY A 110 -9.06 -4.78 -6.88
C GLY A 110 -7.88 -5.74 -6.82
N VAL A 111 -8.00 -6.95 -7.40
CA VAL A 111 -6.89 -7.89 -7.50
C VAL A 111 -5.75 -7.40 -8.40
N PHE A 112 -6.03 -6.43 -9.28
CA PHE A 112 -5.05 -5.77 -10.14
C PHE A 112 -4.55 -4.43 -9.58
N LEU A 113 -5.00 -4.03 -8.39
CA LEU A 113 -4.52 -2.85 -7.65
C LEU A 113 -3.56 -3.22 -6.51
N THR A 114 -3.09 -4.44 -6.51
CA THR A 114 -2.08 -5.01 -5.62
C THR A 114 -1.25 -5.98 -6.45
N ALA A 115 -0.07 -6.39 -5.97
CA ALA A 115 0.73 -7.35 -6.70
C ALA A 115 0.00 -8.70 -6.84
N TYR A 116 0.18 -9.33 -7.97
CA TYR A 116 -0.41 -10.61 -8.31
C TYR A 116 0.63 -11.51 -9.02
N PRO A 117 0.39 -12.83 -9.07
CA PRO A 117 1.36 -13.78 -9.60
C PRO A 117 1.85 -13.44 -11.00
N MET A 118 3.18 -13.32 -11.14
CA MET A 118 3.89 -13.01 -12.38
C MET A 118 3.49 -11.68 -13.06
N GLY A 119 2.88 -10.75 -12.28
CA GLY A 119 2.55 -9.39 -12.74
C GLY A 119 3.74 -8.42 -12.64
N LEU A 120 3.43 -7.12 -12.54
CA LEU A 120 4.45 -6.06 -12.42
C LEU A 120 5.35 -6.31 -11.21
N SER A 121 6.66 -6.22 -11.37
CA SER A 121 7.64 -6.75 -10.43
C SER A 121 8.54 -5.70 -9.76
N VAL A 122 8.49 -4.45 -10.24
CA VAL A 122 9.29 -3.35 -9.69
C VAL A 122 8.47 -2.05 -9.67
N PRO A 123 8.76 -1.09 -8.75
CA PRO A 123 7.94 0.10 -8.58
C PRO A 123 7.72 0.91 -9.85
N HIS A 124 8.76 1.12 -10.68
CA HIS A 124 8.63 1.95 -11.88
C HIS A 124 7.68 1.36 -12.94
N GLN A 125 7.49 0.03 -12.97
CA GLN A 125 6.50 -0.58 -13.86
C GLN A 125 5.07 -0.21 -13.44
N TRP A 126 4.82 -0.14 -12.13
CA TRP A 126 3.58 0.36 -11.58
C TRP A 126 3.37 1.84 -11.89
N ASP A 127 4.43 2.66 -11.79
CA ASP A 127 4.37 4.09 -12.16
C ASP A 127 4.03 4.28 -13.65
N ILE A 128 4.56 3.42 -14.53
CA ILE A 128 4.22 3.41 -15.95
C ILE A 128 2.74 3.02 -16.14
N MET A 129 2.29 1.95 -15.50
CA MET A 129 0.90 1.49 -15.58
C MET A 129 -0.08 2.56 -15.07
N PHE A 130 0.21 3.17 -13.95
CA PHE A 130 -0.65 4.21 -13.37
C PHE A 130 -0.63 5.50 -14.19
N GLY A 131 0.54 5.93 -14.67
CA GLY A 131 0.72 7.18 -15.40
C GLY A 131 0.46 7.05 -16.90
N ALA A 132 1.36 6.37 -17.62
CA ALA A 132 1.35 6.32 -19.07
C ALA A 132 0.13 5.57 -19.66
N TYR A 133 -0.30 4.51 -18.99
CA TYR A 133 -1.46 3.70 -19.40
C TYR A 133 -2.76 4.04 -18.68
N GLY A 134 -2.76 5.12 -17.86
CA GLY A 134 -3.96 5.69 -17.26
C GLY A 134 -4.58 4.86 -16.13
N GLY A 135 -3.89 3.85 -15.61
CA GLY A 135 -4.38 2.97 -14.56
C GLY A 135 -4.81 3.70 -13.29
N PHE A 136 -4.14 4.81 -12.94
CA PHE A 136 -4.51 5.60 -11.75
C PHE A 136 -5.90 6.25 -11.87
N GLY A 137 -6.24 6.77 -13.06
CA GLY A 137 -7.58 7.31 -13.32
C GLY A 137 -8.67 6.24 -13.17
N ILE A 138 -8.41 5.03 -13.72
CA ILE A 138 -9.31 3.89 -13.58
C ILE A 138 -9.47 3.52 -12.10
N ALA A 139 -8.38 3.44 -11.34
CA ALA A 139 -8.40 3.13 -9.91
C ALA A 139 -9.20 4.18 -9.11
N LYS A 140 -9.01 5.47 -9.37
CA LYS A 140 -9.81 6.55 -8.73
C LYS A 140 -11.31 6.35 -8.99
N ASP A 141 -11.70 6.03 -10.21
CA ASP A 141 -13.11 5.79 -10.55
C ASP A 141 -13.69 4.60 -9.76
N LEU A 142 -12.90 3.52 -9.60
CA LEU A 142 -13.30 2.35 -8.80
C LEU A 142 -13.53 2.70 -7.34
N TYR A 143 -12.62 3.46 -6.71
CA TYR A 143 -12.77 3.89 -5.32
C TYR A 143 -13.95 4.84 -5.14
N ARG A 144 -14.18 5.76 -6.09
CA ARG A 144 -15.33 6.68 -6.07
C ARG A 144 -16.67 5.94 -6.14
N LYS A 145 -16.78 4.84 -6.90
CA LYS A 145 -17.94 3.98 -6.89
C LYS A 145 -18.21 3.37 -5.51
N GLN A 146 -17.18 3.25 -4.68
CA GLN A 146 -17.27 2.77 -3.31
C GLN A 146 -17.42 3.89 -2.25
N GLY A 147 -17.59 5.15 -2.68
CA GLY A 147 -17.73 6.30 -1.78
C GLY A 147 -16.41 6.74 -1.13
N GLN A 148 -15.28 6.36 -1.70
CA GLN A 148 -13.95 6.71 -1.24
C GLN A 148 -13.21 7.54 -2.30
N GLU A 149 -12.25 8.34 -1.89
CA GLU A 149 -11.28 8.98 -2.78
C GLU A 149 -9.91 8.33 -2.58
N LEU A 150 -9.36 7.78 -3.65
CA LEU A 150 -8.01 7.23 -3.67
C LEU A 150 -7.01 8.37 -3.75
N LEU A 151 -6.14 8.49 -2.76
CA LEU A 151 -5.07 9.49 -2.72
C LEU A 151 -3.80 8.98 -3.42
N GLY A 152 -3.51 7.68 -3.35
CA GLY A 152 -2.36 7.08 -4.01
C GLY A 152 -2.08 5.66 -3.52
N TYR A 153 -1.01 5.08 -4.06
CA TYR A 153 -0.50 3.78 -3.67
C TYR A 153 0.87 3.89 -3.01
N VAL A 154 1.12 2.99 -2.08
CA VAL A 154 2.38 2.88 -1.34
C VAL A 154 3.01 1.54 -1.70
N HIS A 155 4.12 1.60 -2.44
CA HIS A 155 4.93 0.41 -2.69
C HIS A 155 5.61 -0.02 -1.40
N HIS A 156 5.61 -1.32 -1.11
CA HIS A 156 6.36 -1.79 0.04
C HIS A 156 7.49 -2.75 -0.34
N ASP A 157 7.25 -4.03 -0.58
CA ASP A 157 8.30 -4.96 -0.95
C ASP A 157 7.73 -6.24 -1.59
N LEU A 158 8.61 -7.18 -1.84
CA LEU A 158 8.20 -8.52 -2.22
C LEU A 158 7.68 -9.28 -1.00
N ASN A 159 6.67 -10.10 -1.21
CA ASN A 159 6.17 -11.00 -0.18
C ASN A 159 6.99 -12.29 -0.13
N LEU A 160 7.21 -12.79 1.09
CA LEU A 160 7.93 -14.04 1.35
C LEU A 160 6.97 -15.13 1.79
N ILE A 161 7.24 -16.35 1.36
CA ILE A 161 6.56 -17.54 1.88
C ILE A 161 7.43 -18.13 2.99
N HIS A 162 6.92 -18.08 4.24
CA HIS A 162 7.48 -18.79 5.36
C HIS A 162 6.88 -20.19 5.46
N SER A 163 7.70 -21.22 5.60
CA SER A 163 7.24 -22.62 5.59
C SER A 163 7.87 -23.43 6.73
N LYS A 164 7.08 -24.32 7.30
CA LYS A 164 7.52 -25.32 8.29
C LYS A 164 8.16 -26.55 7.61
N VAL A 165 7.92 -26.72 6.31
CA VAL A 165 8.42 -27.83 5.52
C VAL A 165 9.22 -27.32 4.33
N PRO A 166 10.25 -28.05 3.86
CA PRO A 166 11.05 -27.62 2.71
C PRO A 166 10.22 -27.76 1.43
N LEU A 167 9.97 -26.64 0.75
CA LEU A 167 9.32 -26.61 -0.57
C LEU A 167 10.41 -26.25 -1.60
N ARG A 168 10.97 -27.26 -2.26
CA ARG A 168 12.14 -27.13 -3.15
C ARG A 168 11.78 -27.12 -4.62
N SER A 169 10.52 -27.44 -4.95
CA SER A 169 10.00 -27.52 -6.30
C SER A 169 8.53 -27.12 -6.35
N PHE A 170 8.05 -26.84 -7.56
CA PHE A 170 6.65 -26.59 -7.83
C PHE A 170 5.71 -27.70 -7.33
N ASP A 171 6.16 -28.97 -7.43
CA ASP A 171 5.34 -30.12 -7.04
C ASP A 171 5.20 -30.27 -5.52
N ASP A 172 6.11 -29.69 -4.72
CA ASP A 172 6.07 -29.76 -3.27
C ASP A 172 4.91 -28.94 -2.67
N PHE A 173 4.32 -28.02 -3.44
CA PHE A 173 3.13 -27.29 -3.01
C PHE A 173 1.85 -28.14 -2.97
N LYS A 174 1.83 -29.32 -3.59
CA LYS A 174 0.65 -30.19 -3.60
C LYS A 174 0.25 -30.63 -2.20
N GLY A 175 -0.97 -30.26 -1.82
CA GLY A 175 -1.55 -30.63 -0.51
C GLY A 175 -1.11 -29.75 0.66
N ILE A 176 -0.15 -28.84 0.47
CA ILE A 176 0.32 -27.90 1.51
C ILE A 176 -0.83 -26.97 1.91
N LYS A 177 -1.06 -26.87 3.22
CA LYS A 177 -1.99 -25.89 3.78
C LYS A 177 -1.26 -24.56 3.90
N ILE A 178 -1.60 -23.59 3.05
CA ILE A 178 -0.90 -22.32 2.97
C ILE A 178 -1.85 -21.15 3.13
N ARG A 179 -1.46 -20.17 3.96
CA ARG A 179 -2.14 -18.89 4.03
C ARG A 179 -1.75 -18.03 2.83
N MET A 180 -2.75 -17.52 2.13
CA MET A 180 -2.62 -16.56 1.04
C MET A 180 -3.59 -15.38 1.21
N PRO A 181 -3.33 -14.19 0.61
CA PRO A 181 -4.19 -13.01 0.77
C PRO A 181 -5.57 -13.11 0.10
N GLY A 182 -5.84 -14.19 -0.62
CA GLY A 182 -7.10 -14.38 -1.35
C GLY A 182 -6.99 -14.02 -2.83
N GLY A 183 -8.14 -13.93 -3.51
CA GLY A 183 -8.22 -13.51 -4.91
C GLY A 183 -7.38 -14.36 -5.86
N ILE A 184 -6.78 -13.71 -6.84
CA ILE A 184 -5.97 -14.35 -7.88
C ILE A 184 -4.73 -15.06 -7.30
N VAL A 185 -4.15 -14.54 -6.21
CA VAL A 185 -2.97 -15.15 -5.56
C VAL A 185 -3.35 -16.52 -5.00
N ALA A 186 -4.41 -16.59 -4.21
CA ALA A 186 -4.88 -17.86 -3.64
C ALA A 186 -5.30 -18.85 -4.73
N GLU A 187 -5.97 -18.40 -5.79
CA GLU A 187 -6.38 -19.27 -6.89
C GLU A 187 -5.18 -19.83 -7.67
N THR A 188 -4.09 -19.06 -7.83
CA THR A 188 -2.87 -19.56 -8.48
C THR A 188 -2.24 -20.69 -7.66
N PHE A 189 -2.11 -20.52 -6.34
CA PHE A 189 -1.60 -21.59 -5.48
C PHE A 189 -2.54 -22.80 -5.42
N ALA A 190 -3.84 -22.60 -5.46
CA ALA A 190 -4.80 -23.69 -5.57
C ALA A 190 -4.67 -24.45 -6.91
N ALA A 191 -4.40 -23.76 -8.00
CA ALA A 191 -4.19 -24.38 -9.32
C ALA A 191 -2.97 -25.29 -9.36
N ILE A 192 -1.93 -25.03 -8.55
CA ILE A 192 -0.76 -25.88 -8.40
C ILE A 192 -0.93 -26.94 -7.29
N GLY A 193 -2.13 -27.06 -6.74
CA GLY A 193 -2.50 -28.13 -5.81
C GLY A 193 -2.35 -27.79 -4.32
N ALA A 194 -2.00 -26.57 -3.94
CA ALA A 194 -2.00 -26.12 -2.55
C ALA A 194 -3.42 -25.96 -1.99
N ARG A 195 -3.56 -26.07 -0.68
CA ARG A 195 -4.81 -25.81 0.05
C ARG A 195 -4.73 -24.43 0.67
N THR A 196 -5.26 -23.45 -0.04
CA THR A 196 -5.18 -22.05 0.35
C THR A 196 -6.24 -21.67 1.40
N THR A 197 -5.87 -20.82 2.34
CA THR A 197 -6.78 -20.22 3.32
C THR A 197 -6.44 -18.74 3.50
N LEU A 198 -7.47 -17.91 3.73
CA LEU A 198 -7.32 -16.49 4.04
C LEU A 198 -7.38 -16.31 5.55
N LEU A 199 -6.35 -15.73 6.15
CA LEU A 199 -6.29 -15.37 7.57
C LEU A 199 -5.81 -13.91 7.71
N PRO A 200 -6.35 -13.17 8.71
CA PRO A 200 -5.79 -11.88 9.10
C PRO A 200 -4.33 -12.02 9.53
N GLY A 201 -3.52 -10.98 9.34
CA GLY A 201 -2.10 -11.02 9.68
C GLY A 201 -1.81 -11.41 11.13
N SER A 202 -2.65 -10.98 12.07
CA SER A 202 -2.53 -11.34 13.49
C SER A 202 -2.72 -12.83 13.80
N GLU A 203 -3.33 -13.58 12.89
CA GLU A 203 -3.60 -15.01 13.06
C GLU A 203 -2.54 -15.90 12.39
N VAL A 204 -1.64 -15.33 11.59
CA VAL A 204 -0.66 -16.10 10.82
C VAL A 204 0.35 -16.82 11.73
N TYR A 205 0.96 -16.09 12.67
CA TYR A 205 1.90 -16.68 13.62
C TYR A 205 1.26 -17.82 14.44
N PRO A 206 0.10 -17.62 15.10
CA PRO A 206 -0.55 -18.70 15.85
C PRO A 206 -0.95 -19.90 14.96
N ALA A 207 -1.32 -19.65 13.70
CA ALA A 207 -1.69 -20.72 12.79
C ALA A 207 -0.49 -21.57 12.35
N LEU A 208 0.67 -20.95 12.10
CA LEU A 208 1.93 -21.65 11.87
C LEU A 208 2.38 -22.41 13.12
N GLU A 209 2.38 -21.77 14.28
CA GLU A 209 2.78 -22.38 15.55
C GLU A 209 2.00 -23.67 15.84
N LYS A 210 0.66 -23.61 15.73
CA LYS A 210 -0.23 -24.76 15.97
C LYS A 210 -0.24 -25.79 14.83
N GLY A 211 0.36 -25.50 13.66
CA GLY A 211 0.35 -26.37 12.50
C GLY A 211 -1.02 -26.49 11.81
N THR A 212 -1.91 -25.52 12.02
CA THR A 212 -3.16 -25.41 11.25
C THR A 212 -2.88 -25.07 9.80
N ILE A 213 -1.79 -24.37 9.54
CA ILE A 213 -1.17 -24.15 8.23
C ILE A 213 0.28 -24.63 8.24
N ASP A 214 0.78 -25.06 7.10
CA ASP A 214 2.14 -25.56 6.90
C ASP A 214 3.07 -24.44 6.41
N ALA A 215 2.49 -23.43 5.72
CA ALA A 215 3.19 -22.27 5.19
C ALA A 215 2.31 -21.03 5.18
N ALA A 216 2.92 -19.86 5.05
CA ALA A 216 2.21 -18.60 4.93
C ALA A 216 2.96 -17.62 4.03
N ASP A 217 2.26 -17.05 3.06
CA ASP A 217 2.63 -15.78 2.45
C ASP A 217 2.40 -14.63 3.44
N TYR A 218 3.36 -13.72 3.48
CA TYR A 218 3.21 -12.44 4.18
C TYR A 218 4.06 -11.36 3.49
N THR A 219 4.43 -10.30 4.21
CA THR A 219 5.25 -9.21 3.68
C THR A 219 6.74 -9.59 3.56
N GLY A 220 7.63 -8.60 3.46
CA GLY A 220 9.06 -8.81 3.32
C GLY A 220 9.83 -9.16 4.59
N ALA A 221 11.14 -9.30 4.46
CA ALA A 221 12.01 -9.87 5.48
C ALA A 221 11.95 -9.14 6.82
N ALA A 222 11.98 -7.82 6.83
CA ALA A 222 12.04 -7.05 8.07
C ALA A 222 10.78 -7.21 8.92
N VAL A 223 9.61 -6.97 8.32
CA VAL A 223 8.32 -7.06 9.04
C VAL A 223 8.06 -8.49 9.49
N ASN A 224 8.31 -9.48 8.63
CA ASN A 224 8.11 -10.88 8.99
C ASN A 224 9.07 -11.33 10.12
N TYR A 225 10.30 -10.81 10.15
CA TYR A 225 11.23 -11.05 11.25
C TYR A 225 10.72 -10.43 12.56
N GLU A 226 10.25 -9.18 12.52
CA GLU A 226 9.68 -8.46 13.67
C GLU A 226 8.44 -9.16 14.23
N LEU A 227 7.63 -9.80 13.36
CA LEU A 227 6.47 -10.62 13.74
C LEU A 227 6.86 -12.01 14.27
N GLY A 228 8.14 -12.36 14.27
CA GLY A 228 8.63 -13.60 14.86
C GLY A 228 8.47 -14.85 13.99
N PHE A 229 8.19 -14.75 12.69
CA PHE A 229 7.95 -15.93 11.84
C PHE A 229 9.12 -16.90 11.80
N TRP A 230 10.35 -16.43 12.05
CA TRP A 230 11.55 -17.25 12.20
C TRP A 230 11.49 -18.25 13.38
N GLN A 231 10.56 -18.07 14.32
CA GLN A 231 10.38 -18.97 15.48
C GLN A 231 9.47 -20.17 15.16
N VAL A 232 8.66 -20.05 14.12
CA VAL A 232 7.59 -21.02 13.79
C VAL A 232 7.66 -21.57 12.36
N ALA A 233 8.66 -21.13 11.59
CA ALA A 233 8.91 -21.59 10.23
C ALA A 233 10.43 -21.65 9.98
N ASP A 234 10.91 -22.82 9.58
CA ASP A 234 12.33 -23.10 9.38
C ASP A 234 12.83 -22.69 7.97
N TYR A 235 11.90 -22.42 7.06
CA TYR A 235 12.20 -22.15 5.65
C TYR A 235 11.58 -20.86 5.16
N ILE A 236 12.31 -20.15 4.28
CA ILE A 236 11.78 -19.08 3.44
C ILE A 236 11.89 -19.55 1.99
N ILE A 237 10.77 -19.53 1.27
CA ILE A 237 10.70 -19.98 -0.12
C ILE A 237 10.69 -18.73 -1.02
N MET A 238 11.61 -18.69 -1.95
CA MET A 238 11.78 -17.62 -2.93
C MET A 238 11.80 -18.21 -4.34
N GLY A 239 11.50 -17.40 -5.33
CA GLY A 239 11.76 -17.74 -6.73
C GLY A 239 13.25 -17.76 -7.05
N PRO A 240 13.63 -18.05 -8.31
CA PRO A 240 15.00 -17.97 -8.77
C PRO A 240 15.53 -16.52 -8.68
N PRO A 241 16.86 -16.32 -8.71
CA PRO A 241 17.44 -14.97 -8.63
C PRO A 241 16.95 -13.97 -9.69
N SER A 242 16.55 -14.47 -10.86
CA SER A 242 15.94 -13.68 -11.94
C SER A 242 14.55 -13.14 -11.56
N THR A 243 13.81 -13.87 -10.75
CA THR A 243 12.43 -13.57 -10.33
C THR A 243 12.26 -13.95 -8.86
N PRO A 244 12.82 -13.17 -7.92
CA PRO A 244 12.90 -13.55 -6.50
C PRO A 244 11.56 -13.80 -5.82
N CYS A 245 10.48 -13.21 -6.35
CA CYS A 245 9.12 -13.47 -5.87
C CYS A 245 8.20 -13.75 -7.06
N LEU A 246 7.56 -14.93 -7.06
CA LEU A 246 6.69 -15.37 -8.15
C LEU A 246 5.25 -14.84 -8.00
N HIS A 247 4.82 -14.49 -6.78
CA HIS A 247 3.41 -14.24 -6.50
C HIS A 247 3.06 -12.79 -6.20
N GLN A 248 3.90 -12.04 -5.48
CA GLN A 248 3.69 -10.61 -5.16
C GLN A 248 5.05 -9.91 -5.05
N ALA A 249 5.65 -9.58 -6.18
CA ALA A 249 7.03 -9.11 -6.27
C ALA A 249 7.25 -7.69 -5.73
N VAL A 250 6.31 -6.77 -5.96
CA VAL A 250 6.23 -5.46 -5.31
C VAL A 250 4.78 -5.21 -4.98
N ASP A 251 4.41 -5.42 -3.74
CA ASP A 251 3.04 -5.25 -3.34
C ASP A 251 2.71 -3.78 -2.99
N LEU A 252 1.45 -3.46 -3.03
CA LEU A 252 0.92 -2.10 -2.92
C LEU A 252 -0.14 -2.03 -1.82
N MET A 253 -0.06 -0.96 -1.05
CA MET A 253 -1.17 -0.54 -0.18
C MET A 253 -1.78 0.74 -0.73
N ASP A 254 -3.10 0.85 -0.69
CA ASP A 254 -3.76 2.11 -0.98
C ASP A 254 -3.74 3.06 0.22
N ILE A 255 -3.68 4.35 -0.06
CA ILE A 255 -4.13 5.40 0.84
C ILE A 255 -5.40 5.98 0.25
N SER A 256 -6.49 5.76 0.94
CA SER A 256 -7.79 6.32 0.54
C SER A 256 -8.55 6.88 1.74
N VAL A 257 -9.45 7.81 1.47
CA VAL A 257 -10.27 8.45 2.50
C VAL A 257 -11.74 8.43 2.09
N ASN A 258 -12.64 8.54 3.07
CA ASN A 258 -14.05 8.74 2.80
C ASN A 258 -14.23 9.99 1.93
N ARG A 259 -14.96 9.87 0.82
CA ARG A 259 -15.11 10.94 -0.16
C ARG A 259 -15.65 12.23 0.46
N ARG A 260 -16.58 12.16 1.41
CA ARG A 260 -17.13 13.34 2.10
C ARG A 260 -16.07 14.07 2.92
N ILE A 261 -15.08 13.36 3.46
CA ILE A 261 -13.95 13.96 4.17
C ILE A 261 -13.04 14.68 3.19
N PHE A 262 -12.73 14.05 2.06
CA PHE A 262 -11.90 14.65 1.01
C PHE A 262 -12.51 15.94 0.45
N GLU A 263 -13.81 15.94 0.19
CA GLU A 263 -14.56 17.11 -0.34
C GLU A 263 -14.60 18.31 0.63
N ARG A 264 -14.25 18.12 1.91
CA ARG A 264 -14.13 19.21 2.90
C ARG A 264 -12.78 19.91 2.87
N MET A 265 -11.76 19.32 2.26
CA MET A 265 -10.42 19.90 2.13
C MET A 265 -10.45 21.02 1.11
N SER A 266 -9.59 22.03 1.31
CA SER A 266 -9.36 23.03 0.27
C SER A 266 -8.79 22.38 -1.00
N PRO A 267 -9.04 22.95 -2.21
CA PRO A 267 -8.49 22.38 -3.45
C PRO A 267 -6.96 22.21 -3.39
N GLN A 268 -6.26 23.17 -2.79
CA GLN A 268 -4.81 23.11 -2.62
C GLN A 268 -4.39 21.94 -1.72
N THR A 269 -5.15 21.66 -0.66
CA THR A 269 -4.88 20.55 0.23
C THR A 269 -5.24 19.21 -0.42
N GLN A 270 -6.28 19.16 -1.25
CA GLN A 270 -6.59 17.95 -2.03
C GLN A 270 -5.42 17.56 -2.93
N ASP A 271 -4.85 18.51 -3.69
CA ASP A 271 -3.68 18.26 -4.54
C ASP A 271 -2.45 17.86 -3.68
N LEU A 272 -2.20 18.60 -2.61
CA LEU A 272 -1.09 18.32 -1.70
C LEU A 272 -1.17 16.93 -1.07
N MET A 273 -2.36 16.42 -0.74
CA MET A 273 -2.51 15.08 -0.19
C MET A 273 -2.05 13.99 -1.17
N HIS A 274 -2.28 14.15 -2.48
CA HIS A 274 -1.73 13.25 -3.49
C HIS A 274 -0.21 13.29 -3.51
N ASP A 275 0.40 14.46 -3.45
CA ASP A 275 1.86 14.64 -3.43
C ASP A 275 2.47 14.02 -2.17
N LEU A 276 1.83 14.20 -1.01
CA LEU A 276 2.27 13.63 0.26
C LEU A 276 2.22 12.09 0.26
N VAL A 277 1.23 11.49 -0.39
CA VAL A 277 1.18 10.02 -0.54
C VAL A 277 2.25 9.54 -1.51
N ALA A 278 2.49 10.24 -2.61
CA ALA A 278 3.56 9.90 -3.54
C ALA A 278 4.96 10.00 -2.88
N ALA A 279 5.18 11.01 -2.03
CA ALA A 279 6.40 11.12 -1.23
C ALA A 279 6.52 9.97 -0.21
N TYR A 280 5.43 9.67 0.50
CA TYR A 280 5.36 8.56 1.45
C TYR A 280 5.69 7.22 0.78
N SER A 281 5.15 6.94 -0.40
CA SER A 281 5.43 5.71 -1.14
C SER A 281 6.94 5.52 -1.37
N ARG A 282 7.63 6.57 -1.84
CA ARG A 282 9.09 6.52 -2.08
C ARG A 282 9.89 6.33 -0.78
N GLU A 283 9.55 7.08 0.28
CA GLU A 283 10.22 6.95 1.58
C GLU A 283 9.98 5.57 2.19
N HIS A 284 8.74 5.08 2.13
CA HIS A 284 8.36 3.78 2.65
C HIS A 284 9.15 2.66 1.96
N TYR A 285 9.14 2.64 0.62
CA TYR A 285 9.87 1.63 -0.15
C TYR A 285 11.36 1.63 0.19
N ALA A 286 12.00 2.79 0.19
CA ALA A 286 13.43 2.90 0.51
C ALA A 286 13.75 2.43 1.95
N ALA A 287 12.93 2.81 2.93
CA ALA A 287 13.11 2.43 4.33
C ALA A 287 12.90 0.93 4.56
N ILE A 288 11.88 0.34 3.91
CA ILE A 288 11.61 -1.10 3.99
C ILE A 288 12.75 -1.90 3.33
N GLN A 289 13.24 -1.48 2.15
CA GLN A 289 14.37 -2.17 1.50
C GLN A 289 15.62 -2.16 2.38
N LYS A 290 15.91 -1.04 3.04
CA LYS A 290 17.00 -0.96 4.01
C LYS A 290 16.79 -1.93 5.18
N ALA A 291 15.59 -1.93 5.76
CA ALA A 291 15.27 -2.81 6.89
C ALA A 291 15.34 -4.29 6.48
N ASN A 292 14.89 -4.64 5.26
CA ASN A 292 15.01 -6.00 4.72
C ASN A 292 16.46 -6.43 4.60
N ALA A 293 17.34 -5.57 4.10
CA ALA A 293 18.78 -5.86 4.01
C ALA A 293 19.39 -6.16 5.39
N GLU A 294 18.92 -5.48 6.44
CA GLU A 294 19.34 -5.70 7.84
C GLU A 294 18.72 -6.96 8.47
N ALA A 295 17.59 -7.45 7.94
CA ALA A 295 16.90 -8.62 8.47
C ALA A 295 17.48 -9.96 7.93
N TRP A 296 17.97 -10.00 6.70
CA TRP A 296 18.48 -11.23 6.09
C TRP A 296 19.61 -11.91 6.87
N PRO A 297 20.67 -11.20 7.38
CA PRO A 297 21.66 -11.81 8.24
C PRO A 297 21.05 -12.44 9.49
N LYS A 298 20.05 -11.79 10.10
CA LYS A 298 19.40 -12.28 11.31
C LYS A 298 18.66 -13.61 11.09
N TYR A 299 18.01 -13.79 9.94
CA TYR A 299 17.41 -15.09 9.59
C TYR A 299 18.45 -16.20 9.52
N ARG A 300 19.60 -15.94 8.90
CA ARG A 300 20.70 -16.92 8.83
C ARG A 300 21.26 -17.26 10.21
N GLU A 301 21.42 -16.27 11.09
CA GLU A 301 21.83 -16.49 12.50
C GLU A 301 20.83 -17.34 13.28
N LYS A 302 19.54 -17.28 12.91
CA LYS A 302 18.49 -18.13 13.50
C LYS A 302 18.40 -19.52 12.88
N GLY A 303 19.19 -19.81 11.86
CA GLY A 303 19.20 -21.10 11.18
C GLY A 303 18.07 -21.30 10.17
N VAL A 304 17.37 -20.24 9.79
CA VAL A 304 16.32 -20.30 8.75
C VAL A 304 16.99 -20.55 7.39
N GLU A 305 16.58 -21.60 6.72
CA GLU A 305 17.05 -21.94 5.37
C GLU A 305 16.26 -21.14 4.32
N ILE A 306 16.98 -20.53 3.38
CA ILE A 306 16.38 -19.84 2.24
C ILE A 306 16.44 -20.78 1.04
N ILE A 307 15.27 -21.20 0.57
CA ILE A 307 15.13 -22.13 -0.58
C ILE A 307 14.76 -21.27 -1.80
N HIS A 308 15.52 -21.45 -2.88
CA HIS A 308 15.21 -20.85 -4.18
C HIS A 308 14.64 -21.93 -5.09
N LEU A 309 13.47 -21.66 -5.66
CA LEU A 309 12.87 -22.46 -6.73
C LEU A 309 13.70 -22.27 -8.02
N SER A 310 13.57 -23.23 -8.93
CA SER A 310 14.27 -23.21 -10.22
C SER A 310 13.60 -22.25 -11.23
N GLU A 311 14.30 -21.95 -12.33
CA GLU A 311 13.74 -21.21 -13.48
C GLU A 311 12.61 -22.03 -14.15
N GLU A 312 12.71 -23.36 -14.14
CA GLU A 312 11.65 -24.25 -14.64
C GLU A 312 10.40 -24.14 -13.77
N ASP A 313 10.55 -24.11 -12.43
CA ASP A 313 9.43 -23.89 -11.51
C ASP A 313 8.77 -22.52 -11.72
N ALA A 314 9.56 -21.48 -11.96
CA ALA A 314 9.04 -20.14 -12.27
C ALA A 314 8.25 -20.14 -13.57
N THR A 315 8.72 -20.86 -14.61
CA THR A 315 7.99 -21.00 -15.87
C THR A 315 6.65 -21.71 -15.65
N ARG A 316 6.65 -22.83 -14.96
CA ARG A 316 5.41 -23.59 -14.61
C ARG A 316 4.44 -22.74 -13.78
N PHE A 317 4.96 -21.91 -12.89
CA PHE A 317 4.14 -20.99 -12.10
C PHE A 317 3.49 -19.90 -12.97
N ARG A 318 4.23 -19.37 -13.95
CA ARG A 318 3.71 -18.43 -14.96
C ARG A 318 2.59 -19.05 -15.80
N GLU A 319 2.78 -20.27 -16.27
CA GLU A 319 1.77 -21.02 -17.02
C GLU A 319 0.48 -21.24 -16.20
N ALA A 320 0.60 -21.44 -14.89
CA ALA A 320 -0.56 -21.54 -14.01
C ALA A 320 -1.23 -20.18 -13.74
N ALA A 321 -0.48 -19.07 -13.75
CA ALA A 321 -0.98 -17.74 -13.41
C ALA A 321 -1.73 -17.06 -14.58
N ILE A 322 -1.22 -17.15 -15.80
CA ILE A 322 -1.77 -16.45 -16.98
C ILE A 322 -3.26 -16.72 -17.20
N PRO A 323 -3.76 -17.97 -17.19
CA PRO A 323 -5.20 -18.23 -17.35
C PRO A 323 -6.05 -17.51 -16.29
N LEU A 324 -5.52 -17.37 -15.09
CA LEU A 324 -6.23 -16.73 -13.98
C LEU A 324 -6.25 -15.21 -14.13
N TRP A 325 -5.25 -14.60 -14.77
CA TRP A 325 -5.29 -13.17 -15.11
C TRP A 325 -6.54 -12.84 -15.92
N PHE A 326 -6.74 -13.57 -17.05
CA PHE A 326 -7.89 -13.38 -17.92
C PHE A 326 -9.22 -13.78 -17.28
N LYS A 327 -9.23 -14.85 -16.46
CA LYS A 327 -10.40 -15.23 -15.69
C LYS A 327 -10.86 -14.10 -14.75
N TRP A 328 -9.93 -13.44 -14.05
CA TRP A 328 -10.25 -12.34 -13.15
C TRP A 328 -10.55 -11.05 -13.91
N ALA A 329 -9.82 -10.74 -14.96
CA ALA A 329 -10.07 -9.58 -15.80
C ALA A 329 -11.46 -9.62 -16.45
N ASN A 330 -11.91 -10.78 -16.89
CA ASN A 330 -13.21 -10.94 -17.55
C ASN A 330 -14.39 -11.08 -16.58
N LYS A 331 -14.21 -10.86 -15.25
CA LYS A 331 -15.31 -10.88 -14.27
C LYS A 331 -16.27 -9.70 -14.42
N ASP A 332 -15.74 -8.53 -14.75
CA ASP A 332 -16.54 -7.33 -15.03
C ASP A 332 -15.76 -6.35 -15.93
N PRO A 333 -16.46 -5.37 -16.56
CA PRO A 333 -15.80 -4.41 -17.47
C PRO A 333 -14.72 -3.54 -16.80
N ASP A 334 -14.85 -3.22 -15.52
CA ASP A 334 -13.84 -2.42 -14.81
C ASP A 334 -12.56 -3.21 -14.60
N ALA A 335 -12.67 -4.52 -14.27
CA ALA A 335 -11.53 -5.42 -14.16
C ALA A 335 -10.83 -5.58 -15.52
N ALA A 336 -11.59 -5.75 -16.60
CA ALA A 336 -11.05 -5.83 -17.95
C ALA A 336 -10.29 -4.56 -18.35
N ARG A 337 -10.89 -3.39 -18.11
CA ARG A 337 -10.30 -2.08 -18.42
C ARG A 337 -9.00 -1.84 -17.64
N LEU A 338 -8.97 -2.20 -16.35
CA LEU A 338 -7.76 -2.06 -15.53
C LEU A 338 -6.69 -3.06 -15.96
N PHE A 339 -7.05 -4.32 -16.19
CA PHE A 339 -6.10 -5.32 -16.62
C PHE A 339 -5.53 -5.03 -18.03
N LYS A 340 -6.29 -4.35 -18.89
CA LYS A 340 -5.75 -3.85 -20.16
C LYS A 340 -4.57 -2.92 -19.94
N ALA A 341 -4.65 -1.99 -18.98
CA ALA A 341 -3.51 -1.12 -18.65
C ALA A 341 -2.29 -1.91 -18.15
N HIS A 342 -2.51 -3.00 -17.42
CA HIS A 342 -1.44 -3.93 -17.04
C HIS A 342 -0.84 -4.64 -18.23
N LEU A 343 -1.65 -5.20 -19.13
CA LEU A 343 -1.18 -5.87 -20.34
C LEU A 343 -0.37 -4.92 -21.22
N ASP A 344 -0.90 -3.72 -21.47
CA ASP A 344 -0.21 -2.71 -22.28
C ASP A 344 1.15 -2.34 -21.65
N THR A 345 1.22 -2.26 -20.32
CA THR A 345 2.48 -2.03 -19.59
C THR A 345 3.43 -3.21 -19.72
N MET A 346 2.96 -4.44 -19.48
CA MET A 346 3.80 -5.64 -19.51
C MET A 346 4.36 -5.94 -20.91
N MET A 347 3.62 -5.57 -21.95
CA MET A 347 4.01 -5.73 -23.36
C MET A 347 4.81 -4.53 -23.90
N ASP A 348 4.88 -3.41 -23.17
CA ASP A 348 5.69 -2.26 -23.57
C ASP A 348 7.16 -2.70 -23.75
N PRO A 349 7.81 -2.40 -24.90
CA PRO A 349 9.21 -2.79 -25.13
C PRO A 349 10.20 -2.30 -24.06
N ALA A 350 9.87 -1.21 -23.35
CA ALA A 350 10.68 -0.70 -22.24
C ALA A 350 10.53 -1.53 -20.96
N VAL A 351 9.46 -2.34 -20.84
CA VAL A 351 9.16 -3.20 -19.69
C VAL A 351 9.46 -4.67 -20.03
N GLY A 352 8.92 -5.19 -21.13
CA GLY A 352 9.26 -6.48 -21.70
C GLY A 352 9.02 -7.68 -20.79
N LEU A 353 7.94 -7.67 -19.99
CA LEU A 353 7.62 -8.77 -19.07
C LEU A 353 6.95 -9.95 -19.75
N ILE A 354 6.14 -9.69 -20.77
CA ILE A 354 5.43 -10.70 -21.55
C ILE A 354 5.44 -10.34 -23.03
N THR A 355 5.19 -11.34 -23.87
CA THR A 355 5.04 -11.23 -25.32
C THR A 355 3.63 -11.62 -25.75
N GLU A 356 3.27 -11.39 -27.01
CA GLU A 356 2.01 -11.88 -27.59
C GLU A 356 1.91 -13.41 -27.55
N GLU A 357 3.04 -14.11 -27.63
CA GLU A 357 3.10 -15.57 -27.57
C GLU A 357 2.67 -16.09 -26.20
N ASP A 358 3.09 -15.42 -25.11
CA ASP A 358 2.74 -15.80 -23.72
C ASP A 358 1.24 -15.77 -23.46
N ILE A 359 0.50 -14.92 -24.17
CA ILE A 359 -0.95 -14.73 -23.98
C ILE A 359 -1.78 -15.24 -25.17
N GLN A 360 -1.15 -15.96 -26.10
CA GLN A 360 -1.84 -16.50 -27.28
C GLN A 360 -3.01 -17.41 -26.86
N GLY A 361 -4.19 -17.16 -27.44
CA GLY A 361 -5.41 -17.93 -27.13
C GLY A 361 -6.24 -17.38 -25.97
N TYR A 362 -5.75 -16.36 -25.26
CA TYR A 362 -6.54 -15.65 -24.24
C TYR A 362 -7.15 -14.38 -24.83
N GLN A 363 -8.38 -14.07 -24.43
CA GLN A 363 -9.09 -12.87 -24.88
C GLN A 363 -9.52 -12.03 -23.67
N LEU A 364 -9.35 -10.73 -23.81
CA LEU A 364 -9.83 -9.75 -22.83
C LEU A 364 -11.12 -9.12 -23.36
N ASN A 365 -12.18 -9.17 -22.54
CA ASN A 365 -13.49 -8.59 -22.85
C ASN A 365 -13.53 -7.10 -22.43
N ALA A 366 -12.62 -6.28 -22.96
CA ALA A 366 -12.47 -4.87 -22.62
C ALA A 366 -13.25 -3.97 -23.60
#